data_41f4af78c4eaeed165c8bcda52c24eab
#
_entry.id   41f4af78c4eaeed165c8bcda52c24eab
#
_cell.length_a   1.000
_cell.length_b   1.000
_cell.length_c   1.000
_cell.angle_alpha   90.00
_cell.angle_beta   90.00
_cell.angle_gamma   90.00
#
_symmetry.space_group_name_H-M   'P 1'
#
loop_
_entity.id
_entity.type
_entity.pdbx_description
1 polymer ?
#
loop_
_entity_poly.entity_id
_entity_poly.type
_entity_poly.pdbx_seq_one_letter_code
_entity_poly.pdbx_strand_id
1 'polypeptide(L)'
;LVEVRGSIIVDDSFFEPGKPVDENEELGTRAYHAPYSALSLNFNSVKVSAIASSRVGQAARVILDPASQYFELRSNVMTVEGSRPCQFDINKTSTPEGKELLAISGSIGVDSQSRSRYVNVSNPSLYFGCTLKEFLQREGIKIQGNVVPGRVPDSATLICDYPSKPMSSIIYWLNKFSN
;
A
#
# COMPACT_ATOMS: atom_id res chain seq x y z
N LEU A 1 -1.71 -17.03 -19.31
CA LEU A 1 -0.42 -17.03 -18.62
C LEU A 1 -0.49 -18.00 -17.45
N VAL A 2 0.46 -18.90 -17.33
CA VAL A 2 0.49 -19.93 -16.26
C VAL A 2 1.71 -19.72 -15.36
N GLU A 3 2.79 -19.19 -15.93
CA GLU A 3 4.06 -19.01 -15.23
C GLU A 3 4.83 -17.80 -15.77
N VAL A 4 5.47 -17.07 -14.87
CA VAL A 4 6.48 -16.04 -15.15
C VAL A 4 7.79 -16.51 -14.54
N ARG A 5 8.80 -16.82 -15.37
CA ARG A 5 10.10 -17.33 -14.91
C ARG A 5 11.06 -16.23 -14.48
N GLY A 6 10.87 -15.02 -15.01
CA GLY A 6 11.66 -13.84 -14.67
C GLY A 6 11.06 -12.98 -13.54
N SER A 7 11.65 -11.81 -13.34
CA SER A 7 11.19 -10.80 -12.41
C SER A 7 10.08 -9.93 -13.03
N ILE A 8 9.29 -9.30 -12.18
CA ILE A 8 8.39 -8.20 -12.56
C ILE A 8 9.22 -6.91 -12.48
N ILE A 9 9.39 -6.25 -13.62
CA ILE A 9 10.07 -4.96 -13.69
C ILE A 9 9.02 -3.86 -13.59
N VAL A 10 9.18 -2.95 -12.63
CA VAL A 10 8.32 -1.78 -12.48
C VAL A 10 9.02 -0.56 -13.05
N ASP A 11 8.46 -0.01 -14.12
CA ASP A 11 8.98 1.14 -14.83
C ASP A 11 8.17 2.39 -14.48
N ASP A 12 8.78 3.27 -13.71
CA ASP A 12 8.19 4.55 -13.26
C ASP A 12 8.78 5.75 -14.03
N SER A 13 9.46 5.49 -15.15
CA SER A 13 10.18 6.50 -15.89
C SER A 13 9.32 7.42 -16.77
N PHE A 14 8.00 7.23 -16.78
CA PHE A 14 7.07 8.08 -17.52
C PHE A 14 7.02 9.52 -16.99
N PHE A 15 7.16 9.70 -15.68
CA PHE A 15 7.33 11.00 -15.07
C PHE A 15 8.80 11.22 -14.69
N GLU A 16 9.25 12.47 -14.77
CA GLU A 16 10.52 12.83 -14.15
C GLU A 16 10.46 12.54 -12.65
N PRO A 17 11.55 12.06 -12.03
CA PRO A 17 11.60 11.90 -10.59
C PRO A 17 11.28 13.23 -9.94
N GLY A 18 10.10 13.33 -9.36
CA GLY A 18 9.68 14.55 -8.66
C GLY A 18 10.57 14.78 -7.46
N LYS A 19 11.03 16.00 -7.28
CA LYS A 19 11.55 16.39 -5.97
C LYS A 19 10.42 16.19 -4.96
N PRO A 20 10.71 15.66 -3.76
CA PRO A 20 9.74 15.71 -2.67
C PRO A 20 9.20 17.12 -2.58
N VAL A 21 7.89 17.27 -2.46
CA VAL A 21 7.27 18.56 -2.19
C VAL A 21 7.79 18.99 -0.83
N ASP A 22 8.75 19.90 -0.83
CA ASP A 22 9.44 20.44 0.34
C ASP A 22 10.26 19.43 1.17
N GLU A 23 11.61 19.51 1.06
CA GLU A 23 12.55 18.71 1.86
C GLU A 23 12.45 19.00 3.37
N ASN A 24 11.67 20.01 3.77
CA ASN A 24 11.48 20.45 5.16
C ASN A 24 10.12 20.05 5.76
N GLU A 25 9.18 19.52 4.98
CA GLU A 25 7.98 18.91 5.56
C GLU A 25 8.28 17.47 5.95
N GLU A 26 8.25 17.17 7.23
CA GLU A 26 8.07 15.79 7.70
C GLU A 26 6.76 15.27 7.13
N LEU A 27 6.84 14.63 5.96
CA LEU A 27 5.72 14.01 5.29
C LEU A 27 5.15 12.95 6.24
N GLY A 28 4.07 13.29 6.91
CA GLY A 28 3.39 12.36 7.82
C GLY A 28 2.91 11.10 7.08
N THR A 29 2.48 10.11 7.83
CA THR A 29 2.01 8.82 7.29
C THR A 29 0.61 8.89 6.63
N ARG A 30 -0.01 10.06 6.53
CA ARG A 30 -1.36 10.21 5.99
C ARG A 30 -1.41 10.04 4.48
N ALA A 31 -2.51 9.48 3.97
CA ALA A 31 -2.69 9.15 2.56
C ALA A 31 -2.48 10.34 1.60
N TYR A 32 -2.84 11.56 2.00
CA TYR A 32 -2.69 12.76 1.16
C TYR A 32 -1.23 13.24 1.01
N HIS A 33 -0.30 12.65 1.76
CA HIS A 33 1.15 12.87 1.58
C HIS A 33 1.78 11.77 0.68
N ALA A 34 0.97 10.97 0.00
CA ALA A 34 1.48 9.93 -0.88
C ALA A 34 2.25 10.56 -2.06
N PRO A 35 3.45 10.06 -2.39
CA PRO A 35 4.17 10.52 -3.58
C PRO A 35 3.42 10.08 -4.84
N TYR A 36 3.56 10.87 -5.89
CA TYR A 36 3.03 10.50 -7.20
C TYR A 36 3.95 9.50 -7.91
N SER A 37 3.39 8.74 -8.83
CA SER A 37 4.09 7.72 -9.60
C SER A 37 3.31 7.43 -10.87
N ALA A 38 3.97 7.03 -11.94
CA ALA A 38 3.32 6.52 -13.14
C ALA A 38 2.59 5.20 -12.87
N LEU A 39 3.07 4.42 -11.89
CA LEU A 39 2.45 3.20 -11.42
C LEU A 39 1.74 3.47 -10.09
N SER A 40 0.49 3.87 -10.16
CA SER A 40 -0.32 4.18 -8.98
C SER A 40 -1.35 3.11 -8.69
N LEU A 41 -1.49 2.75 -7.41
CA LEU A 41 -2.51 1.82 -6.92
C LEU A 41 -3.14 2.40 -5.65
N ASN A 42 -4.48 2.42 -5.60
CA ASN A 42 -5.25 2.76 -4.42
C ASN A 42 -4.81 4.11 -3.79
N PHE A 43 -4.64 5.15 -4.62
CA PHE A 43 -4.13 6.47 -4.22
C PHE A 43 -2.76 6.42 -3.52
N ASN A 44 -1.93 5.46 -3.89
CA ASN A 44 -0.62 5.21 -3.28
C ASN A 44 -0.70 5.09 -1.75
N SER A 45 -1.73 4.41 -1.28
CA SER A 45 -1.99 4.19 0.14
C SER A 45 -2.50 2.78 0.42
N VAL A 46 -2.34 2.34 1.66
CA VAL A 46 -2.87 1.09 2.18
C VAL A 46 -3.83 1.37 3.33
N LYS A 47 -4.96 0.67 3.36
CA LYS A 47 -5.90 0.71 4.47
C LYS A 47 -5.43 -0.25 5.56
N VAL A 48 -5.13 0.29 6.72
CA VAL A 48 -4.79 -0.46 7.93
C VAL A 48 -6.04 -0.55 8.81
N SER A 49 -6.49 -1.75 9.11
CA SER A 49 -7.68 -2.00 9.93
C SER A 49 -7.33 -2.80 11.16
N ALA A 50 -7.79 -2.37 12.33
CA ALA A 50 -7.69 -3.14 13.57
C ALA A 50 -9.07 -3.68 13.95
N ILE A 51 -9.11 -4.96 14.32
CA ILE A 51 -10.31 -5.70 14.74
C ILE A 51 -10.01 -6.32 16.10
N ALA A 52 -10.87 -6.06 17.09
CA ALA A 52 -10.72 -6.63 18.42
C ALA A 52 -10.78 -8.17 18.39
N SER A 53 -10.03 -8.80 19.29
CA SER A 53 -10.22 -10.22 19.61
C SER A 53 -11.52 -10.40 20.40
N SER A 54 -12.02 -11.63 20.46
CA SER A 54 -13.17 -11.99 21.32
C SER A 54 -12.85 -11.96 22.82
N ARG A 55 -11.57 -11.83 23.20
CA ARG A 55 -11.12 -11.85 24.59
C ARG A 55 -10.25 -10.66 24.93
N VAL A 56 -10.55 -9.99 26.02
CA VAL A 56 -9.73 -8.94 26.62
C VAL A 56 -8.34 -9.49 26.96
N GLY A 57 -7.32 -8.67 26.75
CA GLY A 57 -5.91 -9.04 26.98
C GLY A 57 -5.25 -9.81 25.83
N GLN A 58 -5.99 -10.15 24.78
CA GLN A 58 -5.41 -10.75 23.58
C GLN A 58 -5.06 -9.71 22.52
N ALA A 59 -4.11 -10.06 21.64
CA ALA A 59 -3.76 -9.23 20.50
C ALA A 59 -4.96 -9.05 19.56
N ALA A 60 -5.19 -7.82 19.12
CA ALA A 60 -6.14 -7.50 18.08
C ALA A 60 -5.59 -7.96 16.72
N ARG A 61 -6.50 -8.29 15.81
CA ARG A 61 -6.12 -8.61 14.43
C ARG A 61 -5.95 -7.34 13.62
N VAL A 62 -4.78 -7.16 13.04
CA VAL A 62 -4.50 -6.06 12.10
C VAL A 62 -4.48 -6.61 10.67
N ILE A 63 -5.17 -5.91 9.77
CA ILE A 63 -5.33 -6.29 8.36
C ILE A 63 -4.90 -5.11 7.50
N LEU A 64 -4.15 -5.41 6.43
CA LEU A 64 -3.81 -4.50 5.35
C LEU A 64 -4.70 -4.78 4.14
N ASP A 65 -5.23 -3.71 3.52
CA ASP A 65 -6.06 -3.80 2.32
C ASP A 65 -5.65 -2.72 1.30
N PRO A 66 -5.17 -3.15 0.13
CA PRO A 66 -4.89 -4.51 -0.27
C PRO A 66 -3.72 -5.11 0.54
N ALA A 67 -3.77 -6.43 0.76
CA ALA A 67 -2.61 -7.16 1.23
C ALA A 67 -1.52 -7.10 0.17
N SER A 68 -0.28 -6.92 0.59
CA SER A 68 0.84 -6.81 -0.34
C SER A 68 2.15 -7.25 0.33
N GLN A 69 2.96 -7.99 -0.41
CA GLN A 69 4.32 -8.36 -0.01
C GLN A 69 5.28 -7.15 0.08
N TYR A 70 4.80 -5.96 -0.26
CA TYR A 70 5.53 -4.71 -0.07
C TYR A 70 5.67 -4.35 1.41
N PHE A 71 4.74 -4.79 2.26
CA PHE A 71 4.75 -4.47 3.69
C PHE A 71 5.20 -5.65 4.54
N GLU A 72 6.07 -5.34 5.51
CA GLU A 72 6.26 -6.14 6.71
C GLU A 72 5.37 -5.55 7.81
N LEU A 73 4.55 -6.39 8.44
CA LEU A 73 3.63 -5.96 9.49
C LEU A 73 4.11 -6.45 10.85
N ARG A 74 4.34 -5.52 11.78
CA ARG A 74 4.54 -5.80 13.21
C ARG A 74 3.44 -5.11 14.00
N SER A 75 2.63 -5.89 14.70
CA SER A 75 1.51 -5.36 15.45
C SER A 75 1.61 -5.71 16.94
N ASN A 76 1.41 -4.68 17.77
CA ASN A 76 1.24 -4.80 19.21
C ASN A 76 -0.04 -4.06 19.64
N VAL A 77 -1.13 -4.27 18.89
CA VAL A 77 -2.45 -3.73 19.24
C VAL A 77 -3.16 -4.73 20.15
N MET A 78 -3.59 -4.28 21.33
CA MET A 78 -4.22 -5.13 22.33
C MET A 78 -5.72 -4.89 22.40
N THR A 79 -6.47 -5.96 22.64
CA THR A 79 -7.89 -5.87 22.94
C THR A 79 -8.07 -5.54 24.42
N VAL A 80 -8.78 -4.45 24.71
CA VAL A 80 -9.05 -3.96 26.08
C VAL A 80 -10.54 -4.02 26.37
N GLU A 81 -10.90 -3.82 27.65
CA GLU A 81 -12.27 -3.88 28.13
C GLU A 81 -13.11 -2.71 27.61
N GLY A 82 -14.40 -2.97 27.34
CA GLY A 82 -15.41 -2.00 26.97
C GLY A 82 -15.39 -1.55 25.51
N SER A 83 -16.12 -0.46 25.24
CA SER A 83 -16.30 0.10 23.90
C SER A 83 -15.37 1.29 23.63
N ARG A 84 -14.13 1.25 24.11
CA ARG A 84 -13.16 2.32 23.86
C ARG A 84 -12.83 2.41 22.36
N PRO A 85 -12.88 3.62 21.78
CA PRO A 85 -12.48 3.79 20.39
C PRO A 85 -11.08 3.25 20.16
N CYS A 86 -10.88 2.60 19.03
CA CYS A 86 -9.55 2.13 18.65
C CYS A 86 -8.60 3.33 18.56
N GLN A 87 -7.55 3.30 19.33
CA GLN A 87 -6.42 4.22 19.23
C GLN A 87 -5.20 3.38 18.85
N PHE A 88 -4.65 3.65 17.70
CA PHE A 88 -3.41 3.01 17.29
C PHE A 88 -2.50 4.00 16.58
N ASP A 89 -1.22 3.88 16.88
CA ASP A 89 -0.14 4.59 16.21
C ASP A 89 0.50 3.69 15.17
N ILE A 90 0.92 4.29 14.08
CA ILE A 90 1.57 3.60 12.98
C ILE A 90 2.92 4.29 12.74
N ASN A 91 3.98 3.55 12.99
CA ASN A 91 5.33 3.92 12.60
C ASN A 91 5.71 3.20 11.33
N LYS A 92 6.26 3.94 10.37
CA LYS A 92 6.65 3.46 9.07
C LYS A 92 8.16 3.65 8.89
N THR A 93 8.86 2.58 8.50
CA THR A 93 10.29 2.62 8.20
C THR A 93 10.57 1.85 6.92
N SER A 94 11.51 2.34 6.11
CA SER A 94 11.95 1.63 4.90
C SER A 94 12.86 0.47 5.26
N THR A 95 12.70 -0.66 4.54
CA THR A 95 13.63 -1.79 4.62
C THR A 95 14.77 -1.61 3.61
N PRO A 96 15.90 -2.34 3.76
CA PRO A 96 17.00 -2.29 2.80
C PRO A 96 16.59 -2.63 1.36
N GLU A 97 15.57 -3.45 1.19
CA GLU A 97 15.01 -3.85 -0.10
C GLU A 97 14.04 -2.81 -0.69
N GLY A 98 13.89 -1.64 -0.06
CA GLY A 98 12.99 -0.58 -0.49
C GLY A 98 11.51 -0.85 -0.21
N LYS A 99 11.19 -1.88 0.58
CA LYS A 99 9.87 -2.15 1.11
C LYS A 99 9.61 -1.37 2.40
N GLU A 100 8.47 -1.54 3.01
CA GLU A 100 8.11 -0.86 4.25
C GLU A 100 7.77 -1.82 5.39
N LEU A 101 8.33 -1.51 6.56
CA LEU A 101 7.91 -2.07 7.82
C LEU A 101 6.87 -1.14 8.46
N LEU A 102 5.69 -1.67 8.71
CA LEU A 102 4.63 -1.00 9.48
C LEU A 102 4.60 -1.57 10.90
N ALA A 103 5.07 -0.77 11.86
CA ALA A 103 4.98 -1.08 13.28
C ALA A 103 3.73 -0.40 13.86
N ILE A 104 2.77 -1.20 14.30
CA ILE A 104 1.46 -0.73 14.77
C ILE A 104 1.30 -1.09 16.24
N SER A 105 1.02 -0.09 17.07
CA SER A 105 0.80 -0.26 18.50
C SER A 105 -0.45 0.46 18.96
N GLY A 106 -1.06 -0.01 20.06
CA GLY A 106 -2.24 0.63 20.62
C GLY A 106 -3.24 -0.33 21.24
N SER A 107 -4.50 0.11 21.26
CA SER A 107 -5.58 -0.70 21.84
C SER A 107 -6.93 -0.49 21.13
N ILE A 108 -7.77 -1.51 21.22
CA ILE A 108 -9.17 -1.47 20.74
C ILE A 108 -10.06 -2.15 21.77
N GLY A 109 -11.20 -1.55 22.09
CA GLY A 109 -12.18 -2.15 22.99
C GLY A 109 -12.83 -3.41 22.40
N VAL A 110 -13.08 -4.44 23.23
CA VAL A 110 -13.67 -5.69 22.78
C VAL A 110 -15.04 -5.50 22.14
N ASP A 111 -15.82 -4.51 22.58
CA ASP A 111 -17.15 -4.19 22.06
C ASP A 111 -17.09 -3.09 20.97
N SER A 112 -15.91 -2.69 20.54
CA SER A 112 -15.74 -1.64 19.55
C SER A 112 -15.85 -2.18 18.13
N GLN A 113 -16.41 -1.34 17.24
CA GLN A 113 -16.32 -1.60 15.82
C GLN A 113 -14.87 -1.51 15.33
N SER A 114 -14.56 -2.24 14.26
CA SER A 114 -13.26 -2.14 13.60
C SER A 114 -12.97 -0.70 13.19
N ARG A 115 -11.73 -0.27 13.35
CA ARG A 115 -11.27 1.06 12.93
C ARG A 115 -10.19 0.95 11.86
N SER A 116 -10.26 1.85 10.90
CA SER A 116 -9.31 1.88 9.79
C SER A 116 -8.64 3.24 9.65
N ARG A 117 -7.40 3.23 9.18
CA ARG A 117 -6.64 4.42 8.75
C ARG A 117 -5.98 4.13 7.41
N TYR A 118 -5.88 5.13 6.56
CA TYR A 118 -5.11 5.06 5.33
C TYR A 118 -3.71 5.60 5.59
N VAL A 119 -2.72 4.84 5.15
CA VAL A 119 -1.29 5.14 5.28
C VAL A 119 -0.71 5.24 3.88
N ASN A 120 0.02 6.32 3.61
CA ASN A 120 0.72 6.47 2.33
C ASN A 120 1.85 5.45 2.18
N VAL A 121 2.21 5.14 0.95
CA VAL A 121 3.38 4.33 0.62
C VAL A 121 4.52 5.23 0.16
N SER A 122 5.76 4.89 0.50
CA SER A 122 6.93 5.69 0.11
C SER A 122 7.44 5.36 -1.28
N ASN A 123 7.19 4.15 -1.77
CA ASN A 123 7.58 3.71 -3.10
C ASN A 123 6.37 3.10 -3.83
N PRO A 124 5.54 3.94 -4.52
CA PRO A 124 4.33 3.47 -5.18
C PRO A 124 4.57 2.43 -6.27
N SER A 125 5.63 2.57 -7.07
CA SER A 125 5.92 1.64 -8.16
C SER A 125 6.26 0.25 -7.62
N LEU A 126 7.07 0.16 -6.58
CA LEU A 126 7.38 -1.12 -5.95
C LEU A 126 6.15 -1.73 -5.25
N TYR A 127 5.35 -0.89 -4.59
CA TYR A 127 4.07 -1.31 -4.00
C TYR A 127 3.11 -1.87 -5.05
N PHE A 128 2.98 -1.18 -6.20
CA PHE A 128 2.18 -1.66 -7.31
C PHE A 128 2.65 -3.05 -7.78
N GLY A 129 3.95 -3.19 -8.05
CA GLY A 129 4.52 -4.45 -8.53
C GLY A 129 4.38 -5.61 -7.53
N CYS A 130 4.62 -5.36 -6.25
CA CYS A 130 4.45 -6.37 -5.20
C CYS A 130 2.99 -6.79 -5.05
N THR A 131 2.06 -5.85 -5.14
CA THR A 131 0.62 -6.14 -5.06
C THR A 131 0.15 -6.89 -6.30
N LEU A 132 0.61 -6.49 -7.49
CA LEU A 132 0.33 -7.21 -8.74
C LEU A 132 0.84 -8.65 -8.67
N LYS A 133 2.08 -8.85 -8.20
CA LYS A 133 2.65 -10.19 -8.02
C LYS A 133 1.75 -11.05 -7.14
N GLU A 134 1.28 -10.51 -6.03
CA GLU A 134 0.42 -11.25 -5.10
C GLU A 134 -0.94 -11.59 -5.73
N PHE A 135 -1.55 -10.66 -6.46
CA PHE A 135 -2.80 -10.95 -7.17
C PHE A 135 -2.63 -12.03 -8.24
N LEU A 136 -1.58 -11.95 -9.04
CA LEU A 136 -1.29 -12.97 -10.05
C LEU A 136 -1.05 -14.36 -9.42
N GLN A 137 -0.36 -14.40 -8.28
CA GLN A 137 -0.14 -15.65 -7.53
C GLN A 137 -1.44 -16.22 -6.97
N ARG A 138 -2.36 -15.38 -6.49
CA ARG A 138 -3.70 -15.81 -6.04
C ARG A 138 -4.55 -16.37 -7.17
N GLU A 139 -4.39 -15.85 -8.38
CA GLU A 139 -5.01 -16.38 -9.60
C GLU A 139 -4.29 -17.64 -10.15
N GLY A 140 -3.36 -18.20 -9.41
CA GLY A 140 -2.67 -19.44 -9.75
C GLY A 140 -1.48 -19.27 -10.69
N ILE A 141 -1.06 -18.05 -11.01
CA ILE A 141 0.11 -17.79 -11.85
C ILE A 141 1.39 -17.91 -11.01
N LYS A 142 2.27 -18.80 -11.37
CA LYS A 142 3.57 -18.96 -10.72
C LYS A 142 4.51 -17.84 -11.14
N ILE A 143 5.12 -17.15 -10.17
CA ILE A 143 6.11 -16.11 -10.42
C ILE A 143 7.38 -16.44 -9.64
N GLN A 144 8.46 -16.76 -10.37
CA GLN A 144 9.72 -17.20 -9.77
C GLN A 144 10.60 -16.04 -9.33
N GLY A 145 10.61 -14.95 -10.10
CA GLY A 145 11.47 -13.79 -9.86
C GLY A 145 10.92 -12.81 -8.83
N ASN A 146 11.68 -11.76 -8.59
CA ASN A 146 11.36 -10.68 -7.69
C ASN A 146 10.65 -9.52 -8.41
N VAL A 147 10.15 -8.55 -7.65
CA VAL A 147 9.76 -7.24 -8.17
C VAL A 147 10.95 -6.33 -8.06
N VAL A 148 11.34 -5.71 -9.17
CA VAL A 148 12.52 -4.84 -9.23
C VAL A 148 12.21 -3.57 -10.02
N PRO A 149 12.73 -2.40 -9.61
CA PRO A 149 12.65 -1.21 -10.44
C PRO A 149 13.52 -1.36 -11.68
N GLY A 150 13.11 -0.76 -12.78
CA GLY A 150 13.86 -0.79 -14.02
C GLY A 150 13.12 -0.12 -15.16
N ARG A 151 13.70 -0.13 -16.35
CA ARG A 151 13.06 0.38 -17.58
C ARG A 151 12.61 -0.76 -18.47
N VAL A 152 11.46 -0.56 -19.10
CA VAL A 152 10.96 -1.48 -20.14
C VAL A 152 11.88 -1.38 -21.35
N PRO A 153 12.44 -2.50 -21.85
CA PRO A 153 13.24 -2.48 -23.05
C PRO A 153 12.37 -2.20 -24.29
N ASP A 154 12.95 -1.53 -25.29
CA ASP A 154 12.25 -1.21 -26.57
C ASP A 154 11.75 -2.47 -27.31
N SER A 155 12.37 -3.60 -27.05
CA SER A 155 12.02 -4.91 -27.62
C SER A 155 10.88 -5.62 -26.88
N ALA A 156 10.31 -5.02 -25.82
CA ALA A 156 9.24 -5.64 -25.06
C ALA A 156 7.97 -5.80 -25.90
N THR A 157 7.32 -6.94 -25.77
CA THR A 157 6.03 -7.19 -26.41
C THR A 157 4.89 -6.76 -25.49
N LEU A 158 4.00 -5.90 -26.01
CA LEU A 158 2.78 -5.53 -25.28
C LEU A 158 1.89 -6.76 -25.11
N ILE A 159 1.57 -7.09 -23.86
CA ILE A 159 0.63 -8.17 -23.53
C ILE A 159 -0.77 -7.62 -23.37
N CYS A 160 -0.91 -6.53 -22.59
CA CYS A 160 -2.18 -5.83 -22.41
C CYS A 160 -1.90 -4.38 -22.01
N ASP A 161 -2.87 -3.52 -22.27
CA ASP A 161 -2.94 -2.17 -21.76
C ASP A 161 -4.24 -1.97 -20.95
N TYR A 162 -4.19 -1.07 -20.00
CA TYR A 162 -5.35 -0.70 -19.21
C TYR A 162 -5.44 0.83 -19.18
N PRO A 163 -6.27 1.43 -20.08
CA PRO A 163 -6.37 2.86 -20.18
C PRO A 163 -7.01 3.46 -18.92
N SER A 164 -6.49 4.59 -18.47
CA SER A 164 -7.09 5.35 -17.37
C SER A 164 -8.43 5.96 -17.79
N LYS A 165 -9.19 6.45 -16.80
CA LYS A 165 -10.40 7.22 -17.09
C LYS A 165 -10.03 8.50 -17.86
N PRO A 166 -10.94 9.03 -18.71
CA PRO A 166 -10.73 10.31 -19.37
C PRO A 166 -10.43 11.43 -18.36
N MET A 167 -9.57 12.37 -18.73
CA MET A 167 -9.17 13.48 -17.87
C MET A 167 -10.37 14.27 -17.33
N SER A 168 -11.42 14.46 -18.14
CA SER A 168 -12.67 15.11 -17.71
C SER A 168 -13.32 14.40 -16.51
N SER A 169 -13.31 13.07 -16.51
CA SER A 169 -13.83 12.27 -15.37
C SER A 169 -12.94 12.43 -14.14
N ILE A 170 -11.61 12.45 -14.32
CA ILE A 170 -10.66 12.63 -13.22
C ILE A 170 -10.86 14.00 -12.58
N ILE A 171 -10.92 15.06 -13.38
CA ILE A 171 -11.14 16.44 -12.90
C ILE A 171 -12.50 16.57 -12.20
N TYR A 172 -13.56 15.96 -12.75
CA TYR A 172 -14.87 15.96 -12.11
C TYR A 172 -14.82 15.41 -10.67
N TRP A 173 -14.17 14.26 -10.48
CA TRP A 173 -14.05 13.64 -9.16
C TRP A 173 -13.13 14.41 -8.23
N LEU A 174 -12.02 14.96 -8.76
CA LEU A 174 -11.13 15.84 -8.01
C LEU A 174 -11.91 17.04 -7.43
N ASN A 175 -12.66 17.74 -8.25
CA ASN A 175 -13.44 18.91 -7.84
C ASN A 175 -14.58 18.55 -6.87
N LYS A 176 -15.19 17.37 -7.04
CA LYS A 176 -16.32 16.93 -6.19
C LYS A 176 -15.89 16.52 -4.79
N PHE A 177 -14.73 15.92 -4.64
CA PHE A 177 -14.26 15.38 -3.36
C PHE A 177 -13.06 16.13 -2.78
N SER A 178 -12.57 17.17 -3.43
CA SER A 178 -11.42 17.98 -3.00
C SER A 178 -10.17 17.12 -2.71
N ASN A 179 -9.95 16.13 -3.55
CA ASN A 179 -8.78 15.24 -3.46
C ASN A 179 -7.64 15.78 -4.31
#